data_851d5212916b530fc2f15bf0531a0973
#
_entry.id   851d5212916b530fc2f15bf0531a0973
#
_cell.length_a   1.000
_cell.length_b   1.000
_cell.length_c   1.000
_cell.angle_alpha   90.00
_cell.angle_beta   90.00
_cell.angle_gamma   90.00
#
_symmetry.space_group_name_H-M   'P 1'
#
loop_
_entity.id
_entity.type
_entity.pdbx_description
1 polymer ?
#
loop_
_entity_poly.entity_id
_entity_poly.type
_entity_poly.pdbx_seq_one_letter_code
_entity_poly.pdbx_strand_id
1 'polypeptide(L)'
;MSTIADFVERYTAVWNETDPGLRSKQIRELWEPDGHYANASAEYRGHERIAAAVTEAHDDFVANGFEFTVHAYQINHDAVRITWHMVPAGGGEVLAVGTEFIVVDAAGAIVSDYQFMDVDPTVP
;
A
#
# COMPACT_ATOMS: atom_id res chain seq x y z
N MET A 1 12.53 -9.85 15.40
CA MET A 1 12.90 -9.51 14.02
C MET A 1 11.68 -9.62 13.13
N SER A 2 11.44 -8.59 12.32
CA SER A 2 10.35 -8.64 11.35
C SER A 2 10.70 -9.57 10.20
N THR A 3 9.76 -10.41 9.81
CA THR A 3 9.86 -11.24 8.61
C THR A 3 9.33 -10.47 7.41
N ILE A 4 9.56 -10.99 6.21
CA ILE A 4 8.93 -10.42 5.00
C ILE A 4 7.40 -10.54 5.08
N ALA A 5 6.88 -11.62 5.66
CA ALA A 5 5.43 -11.77 5.85
C ALA A 5 4.87 -10.69 6.76
N ASP A 6 5.57 -10.35 7.85
CA ASP A 6 5.18 -9.26 8.76
C ASP A 6 5.17 -7.92 8.05
N PHE A 7 6.19 -7.65 7.22
CA PHE A 7 6.26 -6.42 6.45
C PHE A 7 5.06 -6.28 5.51
N VAL A 8 4.76 -7.33 4.75
CA VAL A 8 3.66 -7.35 3.79
C VAL A 8 2.32 -7.15 4.51
N GLU A 9 2.13 -7.78 5.66
CA GLU A 9 0.93 -7.62 6.48
C GLU A 9 0.78 -6.19 6.98
N ARG A 10 1.85 -5.59 7.50
CA ARG A 10 1.86 -4.21 7.98
C ARG A 10 1.60 -3.22 6.85
N TYR A 11 2.18 -3.43 5.69
CA TYR A 11 1.97 -2.60 4.51
C TYR A 11 0.49 -2.63 4.10
N THR A 12 -0.08 -3.82 3.98
CA THR A 12 -1.47 -3.99 3.57
C THR A 12 -2.44 -3.37 4.59
N ALA A 13 -2.11 -3.50 5.88
CA ALA A 13 -2.94 -2.94 6.95
C ALA A 13 -3.08 -1.41 6.84
N VAL A 14 -2.05 -0.71 6.39
CA VAL A 14 -2.10 0.76 6.21
C VAL A 14 -3.23 1.14 5.26
N TRP A 15 -3.35 0.44 4.14
CA TRP A 15 -4.34 0.77 3.10
C TRP A 15 -5.76 0.39 3.50
N ASN A 16 -5.93 -0.52 4.46
CA ASN A 16 -7.24 -0.94 4.97
C ASN A 16 -7.63 -0.24 6.29
N GLU A 17 -6.73 0.55 6.87
CA GLU A 17 -6.96 1.17 8.17
C GLU A 17 -8.02 2.26 8.10
N THR A 18 -9.06 2.15 8.91
CA THR A 18 -10.18 3.10 8.92
C THR A 18 -9.98 4.26 9.88
N ASP A 19 -9.12 4.10 10.91
CA ASP A 19 -8.83 5.18 11.87
C ASP A 19 -7.73 6.07 11.32
N PRO A 20 -7.99 7.37 11.05
CA PRO A 20 -7.00 8.26 10.48
C PRO A 20 -5.77 8.47 11.38
N GLY A 21 -5.94 8.50 12.70
CA GLY A 21 -4.84 8.65 13.64
C GLY A 21 -3.91 7.44 13.65
N LEU A 22 -4.48 6.24 13.67
CA LEU A 22 -3.72 5.00 13.61
C LEU A 22 -3.04 4.84 12.25
N ARG A 23 -3.74 5.21 11.18
CA ARG A 23 -3.19 5.17 9.83
C ARG A 23 -1.95 6.05 9.70
N SER A 24 -1.99 7.28 10.22
CA SER A 24 -0.84 8.18 10.23
C SER A 24 0.34 7.60 11.03
N LYS A 25 0.06 6.98 12.16
CA LYS A 25 1.08 6.32 12.98
C LYS A 25 1.73 5.16 12.22
N GLN A 26 0.93 4.33 11.58
CA GLN A 26 1.43 3.20 10.76
C GLN A 26 2.34 3.69 9.63
N ILE A 27 1.98 4.79 8.98
CA ILE A 27 2.79 5.38 7.90
C ILE A 27 4.14 5.85 8.46
N ARG A 28 4.14 6.54 9.59
CA ARG A 28 5.39 7.00 10.22
C ARG A 28 6.31 5.85 10.62
N GLU A 29 5.75 4.71 11.00
CA GLU A 29 6.52 3.53 11.39
C GLU A 29 7.04 2.74 10.19
N LEU A 30 6.38 2.85 9.02
CA LEU A 30 6.67 2.02 7.86
C LEU A 30 7.54 2.72 6.81
N TRP A 31 7.33 4.02 6.56
CA TRP A 31 8.12 4.81 5.60
C TRP A 31 9.20 5.62 6.30
N GLU A 32 10.36 5.77 5.62
CA GLU A 32 11.35 6.78 6.02
C GLU A 32 10.72 8.17 6.06
N PRO A 33 11.27 9.13 6.85
CA PRO A 33 10.73 10.50 6.88
C PRO A 33 10.65 11.16 5.51
N ASP A 34 11.59 10.87 4.61
CA ASP A 34 11.61 11.35 3.23
C ASP A 34 11.14 10.29 2.24
N GLY A 35 10.43 9.28 2.74
CA GLY A 35 9.94 8.17 1.93
C GLY A 35 9.03 8.65 0.80
N HIS A 36 8.88 7.79 -0.20
CA HIS A 36 8.22 8.13 -1.45
C HIS A 36 7.17 7.07 -1.78
N TYR A 37 6.03 7.52 -2.27
CA TYR A 37 5.00 6.69 -2.87
C TYR A 37 4.58 7.35 -4.19
N ALA A 38 4.44 6.56 -5.23
CA ALA A 38 4.02 7.06 -6.54
C ALA A 38 3.02 6.09 -7.18
N ASN A 39 2.04 6.67 -7.85
CA ASN A 39 1.14 5.95 -8.74
C ASN A 39 1.17 6.64 -10.11
N ALA A 40 0.37 6.16 -11.06
CA ALA A 40 0.38 6.70 -12.42
C ALA A 40 -0.03 8.18 -12.48
N SER A 41 -0.76 8.67 -11.48
CA SER A 41 -1.31 10.04 -11.47
C SER A 41 -0.45 11.04 -10.73
N ALA A 42 0.33 10.63 -9.72
CA ALA A 42 1.04 11.55 -8.85
C ALA A 42 2.17 10.88 -8.08
N GLU A 43 3.05 11.71 -7.54
CA GLU A 43 4.10 11.31 -6.61
C GLU A 43 3.88 12.03 -5.28
N TYR A 44 4.15 11.30 -4.19
CA TYR A 44 3.97 11.78 -2.82
C TYR A 44 5.26 11.53 -2.05
N ARG A 45 5.84 12.58 -1.49
CA ARG A 45 7.08 12.47 -0.70
C ARG A 45 6.84 12.98 0.70
N GLY A 46 7.30 12.20 1.69
CA GLY A 46 7.15 12.51 3.10
C GLY A 46 5.85 11.96 3.69
N HIS A 47 5.85 11.78 5.00
CA HIS A 47 4.75 11.13 5.72
C HIS A 47 3.40 11.82 5.53
N GLU A 48 3.39 13.16 5.55
CA GLU A 48 2.15 13.92 5.43
C GLU A 48 1.48 13.73 4.08
N ARG A 49 2.27 13.76 2.99
CA ARG A 49 1.74 13.59 1.64
C ARG A 49 1.34 12.14 1.39
N ILE A 50 2.11 11.19 1.91
CA ILE A 50 1.74 9.76 1.81
C ILE A 50 0.43 9.52 2.56
N ALA A 51 0.27 10.11 3.75
CA ALA A 51 -0.97 10.00 4.51
C ALA A 51 -2.17 10.56 3.72
N ALA A 52 -1.97 11.64 2.99
CA ALA A 52 -3.04 12.20 2.13
C ALA A 52 -3.43 11.23 1.02
N ALA A 53 -2.45 10.58 0.38
CA ALA A 53 -2.71 9.59 -0.67
C ALA A 53 -3.46 8.37 -0.12
N VAL A 54 -3.06 7.86 1.04
CA VAL A 54 -3.70 6.71 1.68
C VAL A 54 -5.13 7.07 2.12
N THR A 55 -5.33 8.29 2.63
CA THR A 55 -6.65 8.78 3.01
C THR A 55 -7.58 8.86 1.80
N GLU A 56 -7.09 9.35 0.67
CA GLU A 56 -7.87 9.40 -0.57
C GLU A 56 -8.30 8.00 -1.01
N ALA A 57 -7.39 7.03 -0.98
CA ALA A 57 -7.73 5.64 -1.32
C ALA A 57 -8.75 5.05 -0.34
N HIS A 58 -8.62 5.36 0.96
CA HIS A 58 -9.59 4.93 1.96
C HIS A 58 -10.98 5.48 1.64
N ASP A 59 -11.07 6.79 1.35
CA ASP A 59 -12.35 7.44 1.10
C ASP A 59 -13.00 6.94 -0.17
N ASP A 60 -12.19 6.64 -1.21
CA ASP A 60 -12.70 6.19 -2.50
C ASP A 60 -13.11 4.71 -2.49
N PHE A 61 -12.42 3.87 -1.73
CA PHE A 61 -12.59 2.42 -1.81
C PHE A 61 -13.01 1.78 -0.49
N VAL A 62 -12.20 1.86 0.54
CA VAL A 62 -12.46 1.18 1.82
C VAL A 62 -13.76 1.68 2.46
N ALA A 63 -13.99 2.98 2.45
CA ALA A 63 -15.21 3.58 2.98
C ALA A 63 -16.46 3.18 2.18
N ASN A 64 -16.28 2.71 0.95
CA ASN A 64 -17.37 2.28 0.06
C ASN A 64 -17.53 0.76 0.02
N GLY A 65 -16.95 0.03 0.96
CA GLY A 65 -17.19 -1.39 1.12
C GLY A 65 -16.20 -2.31 0.42
N PHE A 66 -15.01 -1.81 0.10
CA PHE A 66 -13.94 -2.62 -0.50
C PHE A 66 -12.80 -2.79 0.48
N GLU A 67 -11.98 -3.82 0.25
CA GLU A 67 -10.74 -4.05 0.98
C GLU A 67 -9.64 -4.51 0.04
N PHE A 68 -8.40 -4.31 0.47
CA PHE A 68 -7.21 -4.75 -0.27
C PHE A 68 -6.66 -6.01 0.40
N THR A 69 -6.41 -7.04 -0.41
CA THR A 69 -5.85 -8.31 0.07
C THR A 69 -4.58 -8.63 -0.69
N VAL A 70 -3.65 -9.32 -0.04
CA VAL A 70 -2.41 -9.76 -0.67
C VAL A 70 -2.68 -11.02 -1.47
N HIS A 71 -2.30 -11.01 -2.74
CA HIS A 71 -2.38 -12.18 -3.60
C HIS A 71 -1.03 -12.94 -3.62
N ALA A 72 0.08 -12.20 -3.77
CA ALA A 72 1.42 -12.79 -3.84
C ALA A 72 2.45 -11.74 -3.48
N TYR A 73 3.63 -12.17 -3.05
CA TYR A 73 4.76 -11.27 -2.85
C TYR A 73 6.08 -12.00 -3.06
N GLN A 74 7.11 -11.23 -3.41
CA GLN A 74 8.49 -11.70 -3.55
C GLN A 74 9.44 -10.66 -2.98
N ILE A 75 10.56 -11.13 -2.44
CA ILE A 75 11.64 -10.27 -2.00
C ILE A 75 12.89 -10.56 -2.82
N ASN A 76 13.64 -9.52 -3.15
CA ASN A 76 14.94 -9.61 -3.81
C ASN A 76 15.83 -8.52 -3.21
N HIS A 77 16.75 -8.92 -2.31
CA HIS A 77 17.61 -7.99 -1.58
C HIS A 77 16.80 -6.91 -0.85
N ASP A 78 16.89 -5.65 -1.25
CA ASP A 78 16.15 -4.53 -0.66
C ASP A 78 14.83 -4.22 -1.38
N ALA A 79 14.48 -5.01 -2.39
CA ALA A 79 13.26 -4.82 -3.17
C ALA A 79 12.19 -5.83 -2.78
N VAL A 80 10.96 -5.34 -2.60
CA VAL A 80 9.79 -6.17 -2.30
C VAL A 80 8.74 -5.89 -3.35
N ARG A 81 8.24 -6.95 -3.99
CA ARG A 81 7.14 -6.83 -4.94
C ARG A 81 5.90 -7.47 -4.30
N ILE A 82 4.81 -6.71 -4.22
CA ILE A 82 3.54 -7.20 -3.68
C ILE A 82 2.48 -7.07 -4.76
N THR A 83 1.78 -8.17 -5.05
CA THR A 83 0.57 -8.13 -5.88
C THR A 83 -0.63 -8.19 -4.96
N TRP A 84 -1.50 -7.19 -5.08
CA TRP A 84 -2.70 -7.10 -4.25
C TRP A 84 -3.96 -7.10 -5.10
N HIS A 85 -5.06 -7.55 -4.49
CA HIS A 85 -6.39 -7.52 -5.08
C HIS A 85 -7.28 -6.55 -4.31
N MET A 86 -8.14 -5.83 -5.02
CA MET A 86 -9.24 -5.09 -4.41
C MET A 86 -10.50 -5.92 -4.56
N VAL A 87 -11.14 -6.24 -3.44
CA VAL A 87 -12.31 -7.09 -3.39
C VAL A 87 -13.40 -6.45 -2.53
N PRO A 88 -14.68 -6.84 -2.67
CA PRO A 88 -15.69 -6.42 -1.71
C PRO A 88 -15.32 -6.90 -0.30
N ALA A 89 -15.56 -6.06 0.72
CA ALA A 89 -15.31 -6.44 2.10
C ALA A 89 -16.15 -7.69 2.44
N GLY A 90 -15.49 -8.69 3.04
CA GLY A 90 -16.11 -9.97 3.29
C GLY A 90 -15.97 -10.98 2.16
N GLY A 91 -15.34 -10.61 1.06
CA GLY A 91 -15.04 -11.49 -0.06
C GLY A 91 -15.95 -11.26 -1.26
N GLY A 92 -15.50 -11.73 -2.41
CA GLY A 92 -16.23 -11.60 -3.65
C GLY A 92 -15.29 -11.52 -4.85
N GLU A 93 -15.81 -11.03 -5.97
CA GLU A 93 -15.07 -10.92 -7.21
C GLU A 93 -13.94 -9.89 -7.10
N VAL A 94 -12.79 -10.21 -7.67
CA VAL A 94 -11.66 -9.28 -7.76
C VAL A 94 -12.00 -8.19 -8.75
N LEU A 95 -11.98 -6.93 -8.27
CA LEU A 95 -12.35 -5.76 -9.08
C LEU A 95 -11.14 -5.02 -9.62
N ALA A 96 -10.01 -5.08 -8.91
CA ALA A 96 -8.77 -4.46 -9.36
C ALA A 96 -7.59 -5.30 -8.90
N VAL A 97 -6.50 -5.23 -9.66
CA VAL A 97 -5.23 -5.90 -9.33
C VAL A 97 -4.13 -4.86 -9.48
N GLY A 98 -3.30 -4.75 -8.46
CA GLY A 98 -2.15 -3.86 -8.49
C GLY A 98 -0.88 -4.56 -8.04
N THR A 99 0.25 -3.98 -8.43
CA THR A 99 1.57 -4.42 -8.01
C THR A 99 2.30 -3.24 -7.40
N GLU A 100 2.85 -3.43 -6.19
CA GLU A 100 3.75 -2.47 -5.56
C GLU A 100 5.19 -2.93 -5.77
N PHE A 101 6.04 -2.02 -6.20
CA PHE A 101 7.48 -2.22 -6.25
C PHE A 101 8.07 -1.34 -5.16
N ILE A 102 8.56 -1.95 -4.08
CA ILE A 102 8.98 -1.27 -2.85
C ILE A 102 10.46 -1.49 -2.65
N VAL A 103 11.19 -0.40 -2.33
CA VAL A 103 12.59 -0.47 -1.91
C VAL A 103 12.66 -0.04 -0.45
N VAL A 104 13.33 -0.84 0.37
CA VAL A 104 13.49 -0.58 1.80
C VAL A 104 14.95 -0.28 2.13
N ASP A 105 15.17 0.44 3.23
CA ASP A 105 16.51 0.69 3.75
C ASP A 105 16.98 -0.47 4.63
N ALA A 106 18.18 -0.34 5.21
CA ALA A 106 18.78 -1.38 6.04
C ALA A 106 17.97 -1.67 7.31
N ALA A 107 17.16 -0.71 7.76
CA ALA A 107 16.28 -0.89 8.93
C ALA A 107 14.90 -1.45 8.55
N GLY A 108 14.63 -1.62 7.26
CA GLY A 108 13.36 -2.13 6.78
C GLY A 108 12.28 -1.07 6.55
N ALA A 109 12.65 0.23 6.59
CA ALA A 109 11.72 1.31 6.30
C ALA A 109 11.64 1.56 4.79
N ILE A 110 10.47 1.92 4.31
CA ILE A 110 10.25 2.16 2.88
C ILE A 110 10.92 3.45 2.44
N VAL A 111 11.81 3.33 1.46
CA VAL A 111 12.44 4.45 0.76
C VAL A 111 11.57 4.90 -0.39
N SER A 112 11.11 3.95 -1.20
CA SER A 112 10.23 4.21 -2.34
C SER A 112 9.25 3.09 -2.55
N ASP A 113 8.07 3.45 -3.03
CA ASP A 113 6.97 2.53 -3.32
C ASP A 113 6.33 2.99 -4.63
N TYR A 114 6.46 2.18 -5.67
CA TYR A 114 5.86 2.44 -6.98
C TYR A 114 4.68 1.52 -7.20
N GLN A 115 3.51 2.09 -7.47
CA GLN A 115 2.29 1.33 -7.73
C GLN A 115 2.02 1.22 -9.23
N PHE A 116 1.79 0.00 -9.67
CA PHE A 116 1.37 -0.30 -11.04
C PHE A 116 -0.01 -0.94 -10.99
N MET A 117 -0.92 -0.49 -11.86
CA MET A 117 -2.25 -1.10 -11.97
C MET A 117 -2.23 -2.14 -13.09
N ASP A 118 -2.39 -3.40 -12.72
CA ASP A 118 -2.45 -4.52 -13.66
C ASP A 118 -3.85 -4.68 -14.25
N VAL A 119 -4.88 -4.52 -13.39
CA VAL A 119 -6.28 -4.48 -13.80
C VAL A 119 -6.92 -3.29 -13.08
N ASP A 120 -7.34 -2.30 -13.84
CA ASP A 120 -7.96 -1.07 -13.33
C ASP A 120 -9.41 -1.01 -13.85
N PRO A 121 -10.41 -1.08 -12.95
CA PRO A 121 -11.81 -1.06 -13.39
C PRO A 121 -12.26 0.29 -13.94
N THR A 122 -11.46 1.36 -13.75
CA THR A 122 -11.77 2.69 -14.30
C THR A 122 -11.30 2.86 -15.74
N VAL A 123 -10.53 1.90 -16.25
CA VAL A 123 -10.01 1.91 -17.63
C VAL A 123 -10.82 0.94 -18.46
N PRO A 124 -11.47 1.42 -19.55
CA PRO A 124 -12.27 0.55 -20.43
C PRO A 124 -11.46 -0.57 -21.07
#